data_1c333270a09cdb6991d63b9f4ae79b40
#
_entry.id   1c333270a09cdb6991d63b9f4ae79b40
#
_cell.length_a   1.000
_cell.length_b   1.000
_cell.length_c   1.000
_cell.angle_alpha   90.00
_cell.angle_beta   90.00
_cell.angle_gamma   90.00
#
_symmetry.space_group_name_H-M   'P 1'
#
loop_
_entity.id
_entity.type
_entity.pdbx_description
1 polymer ?
#
loop_
_entity_poly.entity_id
_entity_poly.type
_entity_poly.pdbx_seq_one_letter_code
_entity_poly.pdbx_strand_id
1 'polypeptide(L)'
;GKTMAYLFGALKRSSHVEQEGPTVVSCHTKHLQDQLFYKDLPQLAETMDVPVKAVMMKGRNNYICKTRFDWMIADANTLDEKDMEALLPVMFWLHWTKTGDISECSGFFNSRRTWLKSSFCSEPGFCTGEICNRHRGCYYGQLRQALYRAHTIVVNHSLLLTEADRPGFLPEFNAVVVDEAHNLVKSAYNQFKVEWNEKGTSFLLQGVDPAHPRSMRWNNILQQINEITPGVIQLRDELQDAVKNTQGALKDFMQALRDDNETRFNP
;
A
#
# COMPACT_ATOMS: atom_id res chain seq x y z
N GLY A 1 -11.00 -8.04 -28.44
CA GLY A 1 -9.94 -7.32 -29.05
C GLY A 1 -8.55 -7.56 -28.49
N LYS A 2 -7.77 -6.50 -28.29
CA LYS A 2 -6.36 -6.55 -27.87
C LYS A 2 -6.12 -7.40 -26.62
N THR A 3 -6.95 -7.23 -25.58
CA THR A 3 -6.84 -7.95 -24.31
C THR A 3 -6.85 -9.46 -24.50
N MET A 4 -7.79 -9.97 -25.27
CA MET A 4 -7.88 -11.41 -25.56
C MET A 4 -6.66 -11.92 -26.31
N ALA A 5 -6.08 -11.12 -27.22
CA ALA A 5 -4.91 -11.54 -28.01
C ALA A 5 -3.66 -11.74 -27.14
N TYR A 6 -3.33 -10.77 -26.26
CA TYR A 6 -2.15 -10.93 -25.42
C TYR A 6 -2.38 -11.92 -24.26
N LEU A 7 -3.61 -12.02 -23.73
CA LEU A 7 -3.95 -13.04 -22.74
C LEU A 7 -3.87 -14.44 -23.31
N PHE A 8 -4.30 -14.64 -24.57
CA PHE A 8 -4.12 -15.90 -25.29
C PHE A 8 -2.64 -16.30 -25.31
N GLY A 9 -1.76 -15.36 -25.67
CA GLY A 9 -0.32 -15.59 -25.64
C GLY A 9 0.21 -15.95 -24.27
N ALA A 10 -0.24 -15.24 -23.22
CA ALA A 10 0.14 -15.49 -21.83
C ALA A 10 -0.32 -16.87 -21.36
N LEU A 11 -1.58 -17.25 -21.60
CA LEU A 11 -2.13 -18.55 -21.22
C LEU A 11 -1.50 -19.70 -22.02
N LYS A 12 -1.29 -19.53 -23.33
CA LYS A 12 -0.61 -20.53 -24.15
C LYS A 12 0.82 -20.78 -23.68
N ARG A 13 1.54 -19.70 -23.32
CA ARG A 13 2.86 -19.83 -22.73
C ARG A 13 2.81 -20.62 -21.41
N SER A 14 1.81 -20.37 -20.55
CA SER A 14 1.67 -21.03 -19.26
C SER A 14 1.30 -22.53 -19.37
N SER A 15 0.83 -23.00 -20.50
CA SER A 15 0.54 -24.41 -20.74
C SER A 15 1.76 -25.25 -21.19
N HIS A 16 2.89 -24.63 -21.51
CA HIS A 16 4.12 -25.33 -21.84
C HIS A 16 4.91 -25.72 -20.59
N VAL A 17 5.28 -26.99 -20.48
CA VAL A 17 5.84 -27.64 -19.27
C VAL A 17 7.24 -27.12 -18.90
N GLU A 18 7.99 -26.53 -19.83
CA GLU A 18 9.38 -26.07 -19.64
C GLU A 18 9.47 -24.57 -19.26
N GLN A 19 8.43 -24.03 -18.64
CA GLN A 19 8.35 -22.60 -18.43
C GLN A 19 9.19 -22.14 -17.22
N GLU A 20 10.18 -21.32 -17.47
CA GLU A 20 10.94 -20.60 -16.45
C GLU A 20 10.20 -19.32 -16.00
N GLY A 21 9.41 -19.44 -14.92
CA GLY A 21 8.74 -18.32 -14.28
C GLY A 21 7.41 -17.87 -14.93
N PRO A 22 6.64 -17.03 -14.22
CA PRO A 22 5.33 -16.54 -14.65
C PRO A 22 5.42 -15.49 -15.77
N THR A 23 4.32 -15.31 -16.50
CA THR A 23 4.10 -14.13 -17.33
C THR A 23 3.47 -13.03 -16.49
N VAL A 24 4.10 -11.85 -16.43
CA VAL A 24 3.55 -10.68 -15.78
C VAL A 24 2.73 -9.86 -16.79
N VAL A 25 1.48 -9.58 -16.45
CA VAL A 25 0.59 -8.72 -17.25
C VAL A 25 0.34 -7.44 -16.46
N SER A 26 0.80 -6.32 -17.01
CA SER A 26 0.70 -5.01 -16.40
C SER A 26 -0.35 -4.15 -17.10
N CYS A 27 -1.27 -3.57 -16.34
CA CYS A 27 -2.31 -2.66 -16.84
C CYS A 27 -2.25 -1.29 -16.14
N HIS A 28 -2.89 -0.28 -16.73
CA HIS A 28 -2.76 1.10 -16.26
C HIS A 28 -3.50 1.35 -14.94
N THR A 29 -4.72 0.83 -14.77
CA THR A 29 -5.59 1.14 -13.63
C THR A 29 -5.99 -0.10 -12.85
N LYS A 30 -6.37 0.10 -11.56
CA LYS A 30 -6.92 -0.97 -10.72
C LYS A 30 -8.21 -1.55 -11.30
N HIS A 31 -9.05 -0.72 -11.93
CA HIS A 31 -10.30 -1.18 -12.55
C HIS A 31 -10.03 -2.11 -13.75
N LEU A 32 -9.07 -1.75 -14.62
CA LEU A 32 -8.64 -2.63 -15.71
C LEU A 32 -8.01 -3.92 -15.18
N GLN A 33 -7.26 -3.85 -14.09
CA GLN A 33 -6.69 -5.00 -13.42
C GLN A 33 -7.79 -5.96 -12.93
N ASP A 34 -8.84 -5.43 -12.29
CA ASP A 34 -9.99 -6.21 -11.82
C ASP A 34 -10.76 -6.82 -12.99
N GLN A 35 -11.04 -6.06 -14.06
CA GLN A 35 -11.71 -6.56 -15.25
C GLN A 35 -10.92 -7.70 -15.90
N LEU A 36 -9.64 -7.52 -16.10
CA LEU A 36 -8.76 -8.49 -16.73
C LEU A 36 -8.72 -9.79 -15.91
N PHE A 37 -8.61 -9.67 -14.58
CA PHE A 37 -8.46 -10.82 -13.70
C PHE A 37 -9.76 -11.58 -13.46
N TYR A 38 -10.87 -10.87 -13.20
CA TYR A 38 -12.14 -11.51 -12.83
C TYR A 38 -13.07 -11.82 -14.01
N LYS A 39 -12.83 -11.22 -15.18
CA LYS A 39 -13.68 -11.42 -16.36
C LYS A 39 -12.92 -12.01 -17.54
N ASP A 40 -11.90 -11.30 -18.03
CA ASP A 40 -11.29 -11.64 -19.32
C ASP A 40 -10.45 -12.92 -19.26
N LEU A 41 -9.64 -13.10 -18.20
CA LEU A 41 -8.83 -14.31 -17.99
C LEU A 41 -9.68 -15.56 -17.82
N PRO A 42 -10.70 -15.61 -16.93
CA PRO A 42 -11.55 -16.79 -16.80
C PRO A 42 -12.28 -17.15 -18.07
N GLN A 43 -12.87 -16.17 -18.75
CA GLN A 43 -13.60 -16.38 -20.01
C GLN A 43 -12.70 -16.98 -21.10
N LEU A 44 -11.46 -16.48 -21.21
CA LEU A 44 -10.52 -17.00 -22.20
C LEU A 44 -10.04 -18.40 -21.85
N ALA A 45 -9.76 -18.67 -20.58
CA ALA A 45 -9.33 -19.98 -20.11
C ALA A 45 -10.38 -21.07 -20.32
N GLU A 46 -11.65 -20.74 -20.08
CA GLU A 46 -12.78 -21.61 -20.40
C GLU A 46 -12.86 -21.91 -21.91
N THR A 47 -12.70 -20.88 -22.75
CA THR A 47 -12.69 -21.03 -24.21
C THR A 47 -11.53 -21.90 -24.71
N MET A 48 -10.39 -21.84 -24.04
CA MET A 48 -9.18 -22.59 -24.40
C MET A 48 -9.10 -23.97 -23.75
N ASP A 49 -10.00 -24.30 -22.81
CA ASP A 49 -9.96 -25.51 -21.97
C ASP A 49 -8.61 -25.67 -21.26
N VAL A 50 -8.10 -24.60 -20.68
CA VAL A 50 -6.83 -24.59 -19.92
C VAL A 50 -7.04 -24.15 -18.47
N PRO A 51 -6.34 -24.76 -17.51
CA PRO A 51 -6.42 -24.33 -16.12
C PRO A 51 -5.76 -22.97 -15.92
N VAL A 52 -6.46 -22.03 -15.26
CA VAL A 52 -5.90 -20.73 -14.91
C VAL A 52 -5.19 -20.81 -13.56
N LYS A 53 -3.87 -20.63 -13.56
CA LYS A 53 -3.07 -20.38 -12.36
C LYS A 53 -2.63 -18.92 -12.39
N ALA A 54 -3.57 -18.04 -12.21
CA ALA A 54 -3.33 -16.59 -12.19
C ALA A 54 -3.47 -16.00 -10.79
N VAL A 55 -2.67 -14.99 -10.50
CA VAL A 55 -2.74 -14.21 -9.25
C VAL A 55 -2.73 -12.74 -9.60
N MET A 56 -3.63 -11.98 -8.99
CA MET A 56 -3.63 -10.53 -9.07
C MET A 56 -2.95 -9.95 -7.84
N MET A 57 -1.97 -9.07 -8.05
CA MET A 57 -1.29 -8.37 -6.98
C MET A 57 -1.50 -6.87 -7.09
N LYS A 58 -1.96 -6.27 -6.01
CA LYS A 58 -2.01 -4.82 -5.78
C LYS A 58 -0.89 -4.40 -4.82
N GLY A 59 -0.63 -3.10 -4.71
CA GLY A 59 0.34 -2.61 -3.74
C GLY A 59 -0.01 -3.04 -2.30
N ARG A 60 1.00 -3.32 -1.49
CA ARG A 60 0.91 -3.85 -0.13
C ARG A 60 -0.13 -3.12 0.74
N ASN A 61 -0.18 -1.81 0.65
CA ASN A 61 -1.11 -0.96 1.42
C ASN A 61 -2.59 -1.12 1.04
N ASN A 62 -2.93 -1.99 0.08
CA ASN A 62 -4.31 -2.34 -0.21
C ASN A 62 -4.79 -3.53 0.64
N TYR A 63 -3.89 -4.26 1.30
CA TYR A 63 -4.26 -5.45 2.07
C TYR A 63 -4.33 -5.14 3.55
N ILE A 64 -5.43 -5.56 4.19
CA ILE A 64 -5.58 -5.41 5.63
C ILE A 64 -4.57 -6.28 6.40
N CYS A 65 -3.99 -5.73 7.45
CA CYS A 65 -3.18 -6.45 8.42
C CYS A 65 -4.02 -6.71 9.66
N LYS A 66 -4.36 -7.97 9.94
CA LYS A 66 -5.17 -8.35 11.10
C LYS A 66 -4.54 -7.85 12.41
N THR A 67 -3.24 -8.02 12.58
CA THR A 67 -2.54 -7.55 13.78
C THR A 67 -2.69 -6.06 14.00
N ARG A 68 -2.48 -5.25 12.96
CA ARG A 68 -2.62 -3.79 13.07
C ARG A 68 -4.07 -3.38 13.31
N PHE A 69 -5.01 -4.08 12.68
CA PHE A 69 -6.42 -3.85 12.87
C PHE A 69 -6.85 -4.18 14.31
N ASP A 70 -6.45 -5.35 14.83
CA ASP A 70 -6.73 -5.76 16.21
C ASP A 70 -6.14 -4.78 17.24
N TRP A 71 -4.93 -4.30 17.01
CA TRP A 71 -4.32 -3.27 17.86
C TRP A 71 -5.08 -1.95 17.82
N MET A 72 -5.53 -1.53 16.63
CA MET A 72 -6.31 -0.31 16.51
C MET A 72 -7.65 -0.42 17.23
N ILE A 73 -8.33 -1.56 17.15
CA ILE A 73 -9.58 -1.80 17.88
C ILE A 73 -9.34 -1.94 19.40
N ALA A 74 -8.25 -2.58 19.83
CA ALA A 74 -7.90 -2.69 21.24
C ALA A 74 -7.64 -1.32 21.89
N ASP A 75 -7.18 -0.36 21.11
CA ASP A 75 -6.93 1.03 21.54
C ASP A 75 -8.07 1.99 21.11
N ALA A 76 -9.30 1.49 21.15
CA ALA A 76 -10.49 2.20 20.64
C ALA A 76 -10.72 3.59 21.33
N ASN A 77 -10.18 3.80 22.53
CA ASN A 77 -10.25 5.09 23.23
C ASN A 77 -9.55 6.24 22.48
N THR A 78 -8.71 5.92 21.50
CA THR A 78 -8.03 6.92 20.64
C THR A 78 -8.82 7.27 19.38
N LEU A 79 -9.94 6.58 19.14
CA LEU A 79 -10.81 6.75 17.98
C LEU A 79 -12.04 7.58 18.37
N ASP A 80 -12.42 8.50 17.48
CA ASP A 80 -13.70 9.20 17.62
C ASP A 80 -14.88 8.30 17.19
N GLU A 81 -16.11 8.72 17.54
CA GLU A 81 -17.33 7.98 17.20
C GLU A 81 -17.45 7.69 15.69
N LYS A 82 -17.09 8.67 14.85
CA LYS A 82 -17.13 8.52 13.39
C LYS A 82 -16.05 7.59 12.86
N ASP A 83 -14.91 7.52 13.53
CA ASP A 83 -13.85 6.57 13.21
C ASP A 83 -14.35 5.14 13.51
N MET A 84 -14.99 4.96 14.67
CA MET A 84 -15.60 3.68 15.05
C MET A 84 -16.71 3.27 14.06
N GLU A 85 -17.60 4.18 13.67
CA GLU A 85 -18.61 3.93 12.66
C GLU A 85 -17.98 3.50 11.31
N ALA A 86 -16.88 4.13 10.91
CA ALA A 86 -16.19 3.80 9.67
C ALA A 86 -15.54 2.41 9.69
N LEU A 87 -15.19 1.90 10.87
CA LEU A 87 -14.57 0.59 11.02
C LEU A 87 -15.59 -0.56 11.09
N LEU A 88 -16.85 -0.30 11.43
CA LEU A 88 -17.89 -1.32 11.49
C LEU A 88 -17.99 -2.12 10.17
N PRO A 89 -18.07 -1.50 8.98
CA PRO A 89 -18.07 -2.25 7.72
C PRO A 89 -16.84 -3.14 7.55
N VAL A 90 -15.67 -2.69 8.02
CA VAL A 90 -14.42 -3.48 7.94
C VAL A 90 -14.50 -4.71 8.83
N MET A 91 -15.02 -4.57 10.06
CA MET A 91 -15.20 -5.69 10.99
C MET A 91 -16.09 -6.78 10.38
N PHE A 92 -17.23 -6.40 9.80
CA PHE A 92 -18.12 -7.35 9.15
C PHE A 92 -17.48 -7.97 7.90
N TRP A 93 -16.87 -7.16 7.04
CA TRP A 93 -16.21 -7.61 5.82
C TRP A 93 -15.08 -8.60 6.08
N LEU A 94 -14.34 -8.47 7.19
CA LEU A 94 -13.28 -9.40 7.58
C LEU A 94 -13.74 -10.86 7.75
N HIS A 95 -15.02 -11.08 8.02
CA HIS A 95 -15.58 -12.45 8.12
C HIS A 95 -15.78 -13.12 6.76
N TRP A 96 -15.83 -12.34 5.68
CA TRP A 96 -16.20 -12.83 4.34
C TRP A 96 -15.05 -12.74 3.34
N THR A 97 -14.12 -11.78 3.54
CA THR A 97 -13.04 -11.58 2.58
C THR A 97 -12.11 -12.78 2.52
N LYS A 98 -11.76 -13.17 1.30
CA LYS A 98 -10.73 -14.17 1.02
C LYS A 98 -9.40 -13.53 0.62
N THR A 99 -9.44 -12.30 0.12
CA THR A 99 -8.31 -11.57 -0.44
C THR A 99 -7.65 -10.63 0.56
N GLY A 100 -8.44 -10.08 1.50
CA GLY A 100 -8.01 -9.00 2.38
C GLY A 100 -7.77 -7.67 1.67
N ASP A 101 -8.15 -7.54 0.40
CA ASP A 101 -8.05 -6.29 -0.35
C ASP A 101 -9.14 -5.32 0.11
N ILE A 102 -8.75 -4.29 0.87
CA ILE A 102 -9.69 -3.31 1.44
C ILE A 102 -10.51 -2.57 0.38
N SER A 103 -10.08 -2.55 -0.88
CA SER A 103 -10.88 -1.95 -1.96
C SER A 103 -12.20 -2.67 -2.21
N GLU A 104 -12.35 -3.90 -1.74
CA GLU A 104 -13.60 -4.67 -1.77
C GLU A 104 -14.60 -4.23 -0.69
N CYS A 105 -14.16 -3.50 0.35
CA CYS A 105 -15.00 -3.01 1.43
C CYS A 105 -15.59 -1.63 1.09
N SER A 106 -16.61 -1.58 0.23
CA SER A 106 -17.25 -0.32 -0.21
C SER A 106 -17.81 0.50 0.96
N GLY A 107 -18.31 -0.14 2.01
CA GLY A 107 -18.82 0.53 3.21
C GLY A 107 -17.76 1.39 3.91
N PHE A 108 -16.51 0.93 3.95
CA PHE A 108 -15.40 1.71 4.49
C PHE A 108 -15.12 2.97 3.66
N PHE A 109 -15.10 2.87 2.34
CA PHE A 109 -14.82 4.02 1.48
C PHE A 109 -15.93 5.06 1.46
N ASN A 110 -17.17 4.68 1.76
CA ASN A 110 -18.29 5.60 1.88
C ASN A 110 -18.24 6.45 3.16
N SER A 111 -17.48 6.04 4.17
CA SER A 111 -17.37 6.72 5.47
C SER A 111 -16.62 8.05 5.44
N ARG A 112 -15.92 8.36 4.34
CA ARG A 112 -14.99 9.50 4.20
C ARG A 112 -13.81 9.52 5.21
N ARG A 113 -13.59 8.40 5.95
CA ARG A 113 -12.48 8.21 6.90
C ARG A 113 -11.39 7.32 6.32
N THR A 114 -11.15 7.42 5.01
CA THR A 114 -10.20 6.57 4.26
C THR A 114 -8.74 6.71 4.73
N TRP A 115 -8.41 7.77 5.45
CA TRP A 115 -7.10 7.96 6.06
C TRP A 115 -6.78 6.89 7.12
N LEU A 116 -7.79 6.32 7.81
CA LEU A 116 -7.63 5.21 8.75
C LEU A 116 -6.98 3.98 8.11
N LYS A 117 -7.10 3.84 6.80
CA LYS A 117 -6.48 2.75 6.03
C LYS A 117 -4.99 2.60 6.35
N SER A 118 -4.25 3.69 6.47
CA SER A 118 -2.81 3.68 6.80
C SER A 118 -2.52 3.07 8.16
N SER A 119 -3.46 3.10 9.08
CA SER A 119 -3.30 2.57 10.44
C SER A 119 -3.48 1.06 10.54
N PHE A 120 -4.26 0.44 9.63
CA PHE A 120 -4.57 -0.98 9.72
C PHE A 120 -4.16 -1.82 8.49
N CYS A 121 -3.79 -1.20 7.37
CA CYS A 121 -3.28 -1.96 6.22
C CYS A 121 -1.81 -2.35 6.39
N SER A 122 -1.38 -3.33 5.59
CA SER A 122 -0.02 -3.84 5.58
C SER A 122 0.97 -2.74 5.19
N GLU A 123 2.08 -2.64 5.92
CA GLU A 123 3.08 -1.59 5.77
C GLU A 123 4.51 -2.16 5.73
N PRO A 124 5.41 -1.61 4.89
CA PRO A 124 6.82 -1.96 4.94
C PRO A 124 7.42 -1.67 6.32
N GLY A 125 8.34 -2.51 6.77
CA GLY A 125 9.00 -2.37 8.07
C GLY A 125 8.23 -2.94 9.26
N PHE A 126 6.88 -2.94 9.22
CA PHE A 126 6.06 -3.56 10.27
C PHE A 126 5.96 -5.09 10.13
N CYS A 127 5.81 -5.58 8.90
CA CYS A 127 5.63 -7.01 8.62
C CYS A 127 6.95 -7.76 8.78
N THR A 128 7.17 -8.36 9.95
CA THR A 128 8.25 -9.34 10.18
C THR A 128 7.67 -10.74 10.22
N GLY A 129 8.50 -11.77 9.96
CA GLY A 129 8.07 -13.18 10.08
C GLY A 129 7.53 -13.49 11.47
N GLU A 130 8.15 -12.94 12.51
CA GLU A 130 7.73 -13.13 13.90
C GLU A 130 6.33 -12.57 14.17
N ILE A 131 6.06 -11.32 13.76
CA ILE A 131 4.75 -10.68 13.94
C ILE A 131 3.69 -11.41 13.11
N CYS A 132 3.98 -11.72 11.85
CA CYS A 132 3.03 -12.35 10.94
C CYS A 132 2.70 -13.80 11.32
N ASN A 133 3.62 -14.54 11.94
CA ASN A 133 3.41 -15.91 12.37
C ASN A 133 2.48 -16.01 13.60
N ARG A 134 2.36 -14.95 14.40
CA ARG A 134 1.42 -14.91 15.54
C ARG A 134 -0.04 -14.91 15.08
N HIS A 135 -0.31 -14.40 13.90
CA HIS A 135 -1.64 -14.34 13.31
C HIS A 135 -1.73 -15.27 12.11
N ARG A 136 -2.33 -16.44 12.29
CA ARG A 136 -2.64 -17.36 11.18
C ARG A 136 -3.54 -16.62 10.18
N GLY A 137 -3.16 -16.66 8.89
CA GLY A 137 -3.98 -16.14 7.82
C GLY A 137 -3.70 -14.67 7.44
N CYS A 138 -2.43 -14.26 7.46
CA CYS A 138 -1.99 -13.01 6.85
C CYS A 138 -2.30 -13.01 5.34
N TYR A 139 -3.23 -12.16 4.89
CA TYR A 139 -3.66 -12.08 3.49
C TYR A 139 -2.51 -11.75 2.54
N TYR A 140 -1.71 -10.75 2.87
CA TYR A 140 -0.55 -10.40 2.05
C TYR A 140 0.50 -11.51 2.00
N GLY A 141 0.72 -12.21 3.11
CA GLY A 141 1.62 -13.37 3.17
C GLY A 141 1.14 -14.54 2.31
N GLN A 142 -0.16 -14.85 2.34
CA GLN A 142 -0.77 -15.87 1.49
C GLN A 142 -0.68 -15.48 0.01
N LEU A 143 -0.95 -14.22 -0.31
CA LEU A 143 -0.78 -13.70 -1.66
C LEU A 143 0.66 -13.89 -2.15
N ARG A 144 1.65 -13.53 -1.34
CA ARG A 144 3.08 -13.71 -1.65
C ARG A 144 3.41 -15.17 -1.96
N GLN A 145 2.87 -16.11 -1.19
CA GLN A 145 3.07 -17.54 -1.45
C GLN A 145 2.38 -18.00 -2.75
N ALA A 146 1.19 -17.44 -3.03
CA ALA A 146 0.46 -17.78 -4.26
C ALA A 146 1.18 -17.30 -5.53
N LEU A 147 1.92 -16.17 -5.47
CA LEU A 147 2.70 -15.67 -6.60
C LEU A 147 3.73 -16.68 -7.12
N TYR A 148 4.39 -17.43 -6.23
CA TYR A 148 5.39 -18.44 -6.61
C TYR A 148 4.79 -19.67 -7.31
N ARG A 149 3.46 -19.82 -7.25
CA ARG A 149 2.74 -20.92 -7.90
C ARG A 149 1.94 -20.46 -9.11
N ALA A 150 1.95 -19.16 -9.38
CA ALA A 150 1.22 -18.57 -10.48
C ALA A 150 1.96 -18.76 -11.80
N HIS A 151 1.21 -18.98 -12.87
CA HIS A 151 1.71 -18.92 -14.24
C HIS A 151 1.50 -17.54 -14.88
N THR A 152 0.50 -16.82 -14.40
CA THR A 152 0.21 -15.45 -14.83
C THR A 152 0.02 -14.56 -13.61
N ILE A 153 0.72 -13.45 -13.58
CA ILE A 153 0.60 -12.45 -12.50
C ILE A 153 0.09 -11.15 -13.09
N VAL A 154 -1.05 -10.68 -12.58
CA VAL A 154 -1.65 -9.40 -13.00
C VAL A 154 -1.29 -8.31 -12.01
N VAL A 155 -0.66 -7.25 -12.51
CA VAL A 155 -0.23 -6.08 -11.72
C VAL A 155 -0.68 -4.78 -12.40
N ASN A 156 -0.56 -3.64 -11.72
CA ASN A 156 -0.63 -2.34 -12.39
C ASN A 156 0.78 -1.83 -12.76
N HIS A 157 0.84 -0.81 -13.64
CA HIS A 157 2.11 -0.23 -14.09
C HIS A 157 2.97 0.27 -12.93
N SER A 158 2.37 0.92 -11.93
CA SER A 158 3.12 1.42 -10.77
C SER A 158 3.79 0.29 -10.00
N LEU A 159 3.14 -0.86 -9.86
CA LEU A 159 3.72 -2.01 -9.17
C LEU A 159 4.83 -2.67 -9.99
N LEU A 160 4.65 -2.79 -11.31
CA LEU A 160 5.71 -3.26 -12.21
C LEU A 160 6.95 -2.37 -12.15
N LEU A 161 6.76 -1.04 -12.17
CA LEU A 161 7.84 -0.07 -12.06
C LEU A 161 8.52 -0.10 -10.69
N THR A 162 7.75 -0.35 -9.62
CA THR A 162 8.33 -0.54 -8.28
C THR A 162 9.20 -1.81 -8.23
N GLU A 163 8.79 -2.91 -8.86
CA GLU A 163 9.62 -4.11 -8.95
C GLU A 163 10.91 -3.86 -9.73
N ALA A 164 10.85 -3.07 -10.81
CA ALA A 164 12.02 -2.70 -11.59
C ALA A 164 13.03 -1.83 -10.79
N ASP A 165 12.53 -0.95 -9.92
CA ASP A 165 13.35 -0.08 -9.06
C ASP A 165 13.88 -0.82 -7.82
N ARG A 166 13.03 -1.61 -7.21
CA ARG A 166 13.31 -2.37 -5.96
C ARG A 166 12.81 -3.79 -6.09
N PRO A 167 13.60 -4.68 -6.72
CA PRO A 167 13.18 -6.05 -6.96
C PRO A 167 12.96 -6.85 -5.69
N GLY A 168 12.15 -7.92 -5.79
CA GLY A 168 12.00 -8.95 -4.77
C GLY A 168 10.62 -9.09 -4.15
N PHE A 169 9.60 -8.41 -4.67
CA PHE A 169 8.22 -8.69 -4.25
C PHE A 169 7.43 -9.52 -5.29
N LEU A 170 7.89 -9.58 -6.55
CA LEU A 170 7.45 -10.59 -7.52
C LEU A 170 8.45 -11.74 -7.57
N PRO A 171 8.03 -12.98 -7.94
CA PRO A 171 8.97 -14.02 -8.33
C PRO A 171 9.71 -13.64 -9.60
N GLU A 172 10.83 -14.28 -9.87
CA GLU A 172 11.52 -14.11 -11.15
C GLU A 172 10.58 -14.44 -12.32
N PHE A 173 10.54 -13.57 -13.30
CA PHE A 173 9.69 -13.70 -14.49
C PHE A 173 10.50 -13.40 -15.76
N ASN A 174 10.16 -14.04 -16.84
CA ASN A 174 10.87 -13.91 -18.11
C ASN A 174 9.99 -13.38 -19.25
N ALA A 175 8.74 -13.05 -18.97
CA ALA A 175 7.82 -12.45 -19.93
C ALA A 175 6.96 -11.36 -19.25
N VAL A 176 6.84 -10.23 -19.95
CA VAL A 176 6.00 -9.11 -19.53
C VAL A 176 5.11 -8.68 -20.67
N VAL A 177 3.83 -8.49 -20.38
CA VAL A 177 2.87 -7.84 -21.26
C VAL A 177 2.52 -6.50 -20.64
N VAL A 178 2.68 -5.43 -21.38
CA VAL A 178 2.31 -4.07 -20.94
C VAL A 178 1.10 -3.63 -21.75
N ASP A 179 -0.07 -3.67 -21.10
CA ASP A 179 -1.33 -3.20 -21.72
C ASP A 179 -1.38 -1.67 -21.72
N GLU A 180 -1.87 -1.07 -22.80
CA GLU A 180 -1.91 0.40 -22.96
C GLU A 180 -0.55 1.05 -22.64
N ALA A 181 0.53 0.54 -23.23
CA ALA A 181 1.93 0.91 -22.96
C ALA A 181 2.21 2.42 -23.08
N HIS A 182 1.39 3.17 -23.81
CA HIS A 182 1.47 4.64 -23.88
C HIS A 182 1.31 5.32 -22.52
N ASN A 183 0.64 4.66 -21.56
CA ASN A 183 0.49 5.15 -20.19
C ASN A 183 1.68 4.82 -19.29
N LEU A 184 2.61 3.94 -19.71
CA LEU A 184 3.73 3.51 -18.89
C LEU A 184 4.66 4.67 -18.54
N VAL A 185 4.96 5.55 -19.51
CA VAL A 185 5.80 6.73 -19.29
C VAL A 185 5.20 7.66 -18.24
N LYS A 186 3.90 7.93 -18.34
CA LYS A 186 3.19 8.74 -17.35
C LYS A 186 3.19 8.09 -15.97
N SER A 187 3.01 6.78 -15.93
CA SER A 187 3.06 6.00 -14.68
C SER A 187 4.46 6.03 -14.06
N ALA A 188 5.51 5.91 -14.88
CA ALA A 188 6.90 6.03 -14.43
C ALA A 188 7.19 7.42 -13.85
N TYR A 189 6.79 8.48 -14.56
CA TYR A 189 6.92 9.84 -14.03
C TYR A 189 6.24 10.00 -12.67
N ASN A 190 5.00 9.54 -12.53
CA ASN A 190 4.26 9.63 -11.26
C ASN A 190 4.88 8.77 -10.15
N GLN A 191 5.46 7.61 -10.50
CA GLN A 191 6.07 6.68 -9.55
C GLN A 191 7.39 7.20 -9.00
N PHE A 192 8.23 7.81 -9.86
CA PHE A 192 9.58 8.25 -9.50
C PHE A 192 9.67 9.75 -9.19
N LYS A 193 8.58 10.48 -9.42
CA LYS A 193 8.50 11.88 -9.07
C LYS A 193 8.59 12.07 -7.55
N VAL A 194 9.52 12.90 -7.12
CA VAL A 194 9.60 13.39 -5.75
C VAL A 194 8.87 14.73 -5.66
N GLU A 195 7.81 14.78 -4.88
CA GLU A 195 7.12 16.01 -4.56
C GLU A 195 7.38 16.39 -3.11
N TRP A 196 7.88 17.59 -2.93
CA TRP A 196 8.01 18.18 -1.61
C TRP A 196 7.09 19.39 -1.49
N ASN A 197 6.32 19.45 -0.43
CA ASN A 197 5.46 20.59 -0.13
C ASN A 197 5.31 20.81 1.37
N GLU A 198 5.07 22.05 1.76
CA GLU A 198 4.94 22.48 3.16
C GLU A 198 3.88 21.67 3.94
N LYS A 199 2.71 21.45 3.33
CA LYS A 199 1.61 20.72 3.98
C LYS A 199 1.97 19.26 4.26
N GLY A 200 2.60 18.60 3.29
CA GLY A 200 3.05 17.21 3.44
C GLY A 200 4.12 17.08 4.51
N THR A 201 5.09 17.98 4.53
CA THR A 201 6.15 17.99 5.54
C THR A 201 5.57 18.28 6.93
N SER A 202 4.70 19.28 7.05
CA SER A 202 4.00 19.57 8.33
C SER A 202 3.17 18.39 8.80
N PHE A 203 2.49 17.68 7.89
CA PHE A 203 1.72 16.48 8.21
C PHE A 203 2.61 15.35 8.75
N LEU A 204 3.78 15.12 8.16
CA LEU A 204 4.75 14.13 8.65
C LEU A 204 5.29 14.51 10.03
N LEU A 205 5.66 15.78 10.24
CA LEU A 205 6.13 16.28 11.52
C LEU A 205 5.07 16.13 12.61
N GLN A 206 3.80 16.40 12.31
CA GLN A 206 2.69 16.16 13.25
C GLN A 206 2.53 14.66 13.62
N GLY A 207 2.88 13.75 12.73
CA GLY A 207 2.82 12.30 12.99
C GLY A 207 3.89 11.80 13.96
N VAL A 208 5.03 12.52 14.05
CA VAL A 208 6.15 12.18 14.95
C VAL A 208 6.23 13.10 16.17
N ASP A 209 5.48 14.21 16.22
CA ASP A 209 5.44 15.13 17.34
C ASP A 209 4.73 14.49 18.54
N PRO A 210 5.40 14.19 19.64
CA PRO A 210 4.78 13.55 20.81
C PRO A 210 3.64 14.35 21.43
N ALA A 211 3.61 15.67 21.24
CA ALA A 211 2.57 16.55 21.78
C ALA A 211 1.33 16.63 20.88
N HIS A 212 1.41 16.14 19.63
CA HIS A 212 0.29 16.24 18.71
C HIS A 212 -0.75 15.12 18.93
N PRO A 213 -2.07 15.40 18.84
CA PRO A 213 -3.11 14.37 19.03
C PRO A 213 -2.94 13.11 18.18
N ARG A 214 -2.36 13.20 17.00
CA ARG A 214 -2.06 12.05 16.14
C ARG A 214 -1.03 11.08 16.69
N SER A 215 -0.16 11.55 17.58
CA SER A 215 0.88 10.77 18.24
C SER A 215 0.51 10.39 19.69
N MET A 216 -0.68 10.71 20.16
CA MET A 216 -1.13 10.34 21.53
C MET A 216 -0.97 8.84 21.82
N ARG A 217 -1.19 8.01 20.82
CA ARG A 217 -0.98 6.55 20.91
C ARG A 217 0.45 6.19 21.31
N TRP A 218 1.43 6.93 20.79
CA TRP A 218 2.84 6.74 21.12
C TRP A 218 3.14 7.13 22.57
N ASN A 219 2.50 8.17 23.10
CA ASN A 219 2.72 8.62 24.48
C ASN A 219 2.34 7.54 25.49
N ASN A 220 1.21 6.84 25.29
CA ASN A 220 0.79 5.75 26.16
C ASN A 220 1.78 4.57 26.09
N ILE A 221 2.25 4.23 24.90
CA ILE A 221 3.24 3.18 24.69
C ILE A 221 4.58 3.58 25.32
N LEU A 222 5.03 4.82 25.14
CA LEU A 222 6.28 5.33 25.71
C LEU A 222 6.26 5.36 27.24
N GLN A 223 5.12 5.66 27.87
CA GLN A 223 4.98 5.56 29.31
C GLN A 223 5.16 4.12 29.82
N GLN A 224 4.52 3.16 29.16
CA GLN A 224 4.68 1.74 29.49
C GLN A 224 6.12 1.24 29.30
N ILE A 225 6.78 1.69 28.21
CA ILE A 225 8.18 1.33 27.94
C ILE A 225 9.12 1.96 28.95
N ASN A 226 8.84 3.18 29.43
CA ASN A 226 9.70 3.87 30.38
C ASN A 226 9.83 3.14 31.74
N GLU A 227 8.81 2.35 32.12
CA GLU A 227 8.88 1.46 33.30
C GLU A 227 9.94 0.35 33.10
N ILE A 228 10.17 -0.06 31.83
CA ILE A 228 11.10 -1.13 31.46
C ILE A 228 12.47 -0.54 31.06
N THR A 229 12.46 0.59 30.37
CA THR A 229 13.67 1.24 29.83
C THR A 229 13.69 2.71 30.27
N PRO A 230 14.32 3.02 31.40
CA PRO A 230 14.46 4.41 31.88
C PRO A 230 15.16 5.30 30.82
N GLY A 231 14.72 6.54 30.70
CA GLY A 231 15.26 7.51 29.75
C GLY A 231 14.47 7.68 28.46
N VAL A 232 13.48 6.83 28.19
CA VAL A 232 12.61 6.95 26.99
C VAL A 232 11.82 8.27 27.02
N ILE A 233 11.41 8.73 28.18
CA ILE A 233 10.70 10.02 28.34
C ILE A 233 11.61 11.19 27.97
N GLN A 234 12.90 11.16 28.34
CA GLN A 234 13.85 12.19 27.95
C GLN A 234 14.01 12.23 26.42
N LEU A 235 14.17 11.07 25.77
CA LEU A 235 14.24 10.98 24.30
C LEU A 235 12.98 11.52 23.63
N ARG A 236 11.81 11.31 24.22
CA ARG A 236 10.55 11.89 23.74
C ARG A 236 10.60 13.41 23.76
N ASP A 237 11.08 14.00 24.86
CA ASP A 237 11.15 15.45 25.02
C ASP A 237 12.18 16.05 24.04
N GLU A 238 13.32 15.41 23.87
CA GLU A 238 14.32 15.76 22.86
C GLU A 238 13.73 15.69 21.42
N LEU A 239 12.95 14.66 21.11
CA LEU A 239 12.25 14.54 19.84
C LEU A 239 11.23 15.68 19.64
N GLN A 240 10.48 16.04 20.67
CA GLN A 240 9.52 17.14 20.62
C GLN A 240 10.22 18.47 20.30
N ASP A 241 11.36 18.73 20.90
CA ASP A 241 12.13 19.95 20.65
C ASP A 241 12.74 19.94 19.23
N ALA A 242 13.22 18.80 18.76
CA ALA A 242 13.70 18.64 17.39
C ALA A 242 12.58 18.87 16.37
N VAL A 243 11.37 18.39 16.61
CA VAL A 243 10.20 18.63 15.76
C VAL A 243 9.86 20.11 15.71
N LYS A 244 9.80 20.81 16.86
CA LYS A 244 9.53 22.26 16.91
C LYS A 244 10.58 23.06 16.14
N ASN A 245 11.86 22.75 16.34
CA ASN A 245 12.95 23.40 15.62
C ASN A 245 12.85 23.17 14.10
N THR A 246 12.53 21.95 13.68
CA THR A 246 12.34 21.62 12.27
C THR A 246 11.15 22.35 11.66
N GLN A 247 10.05 22.47 12.40
CA GLN A 247 8.87 23.24 11.97
C GLN A 247 9.20 24.73 11.80
N GLY A 248 9.98 25.31 12.72
CA GLY A 248 10.47 26.68 12.60
C GLY A 248 11.33 26.88 11.36
N ALA A 249 12.36 26.05 11.18
CA ALA A 249 13.23 26.09 10.01
C ALA A 249 12.49 25.88 8.68
N LEU A 250 11.50 24.99 8.64
CA LEU A 250 10.64 24.81 7.48
C LEU A 250 9.87 26.07 7.12
N LYS A 251 9.30 26.73 8.12
CA LYS A 251 8.54 27.97 7.95
C LYS A 251 9.43 29.09 7.40
N ASP A 252 10.62 29.25 7.97
CA ASP A 252 11.61 30.25 7.53
C ASP A 252 12.07 30.00 6.10
N PHE A 253 12.36 28.74 5.75
CA PHE A 253 12.73 28.32 4.41
C PHE A 253 11.62 28.61 3.41
N MET A 254 10.36 28.29 3.75
CA MET A 254 9.20 28.55 2.87
C MET A 254 8.97 30.03 2.68
N GLN A 255 9.20 30.85 3.71
CA GLN A 255 9.11 32.31 3.59
C GLN A 255 10.19 32.85 2.64
N ALA A 256 11.43 32.40 2.81
CA ALA A 256 12.55 32.81 1.95
C ALA A 256 12.28 32.45 0.47
N LEU A 257 11.69 31.27 0.20
CA LEU A 257 11.30 30.87 -1.17
C LEU A 257 10.19 31.76 -1.75
N ARG A 258 9.23 32.22 -0.93
CA ARG A 258 8.17 33.13 -1.38
C ARG A 258 8.76 34.50 -1.72
N ASP A 259 9.61 35.03 -0.84
CA ASP A 259 10.27 36.31 -1.02
C ASP A 259 11.15 36.32 -2.29
N ASP A 260 11.89 35.23 -2.56
CA ASP A 260 12.71 35.09 -3.78
C ASP A 260 11.81 35.01 -5.06
N ASN A 261 10.68 34.34 -5.00
CA ASN A 261 9.74 34.28 -6.11
C ASN A 261 9.07 35.63 -6.38
N GLU A 262 8.68 36.39 -5.35
CA GLU A 262 8.11 37.72 -5.51
C GLU A 262 9.10 38.69 -6.15
N THR A 263 10.39 38.59 -5.80
CA THR A 263 11.47 39.41 -6.41
C THR A 263 11.76 39.05 -7.85
N ARG A 264 11.56 37.78 -8.26
CA ARG A 264 11.81 37.31 -9.63
C ARG A 264 10.66 37.59 -10.61
N PHE A 265 9.42 37.65 -10.13
CA PHE A 265 8.22 37.78 -10.98
C PHE A 265 7.55 39.15 -10.90
N ASN A 266 7.99 40.03 -10.04
CA ASN A 266 7.62 41.46 -10.02
C ASN A 266 8.87 42.30 -10.24
N PRO A 267 9.23 42.65 -11.53
CA PRO A 267 10.32 43.58 -11.81
C PRO A 267 9.96 45.04 -11.42
#